data_c9819ea86b910c4cb21856dfffab3ae4
#
_entry.id   c9819ea86b910c4cb21856dfffab3ae4
#
_cell.length_a   1.000
_cell.length_b   1.000
_cell.length_c   1.000
_cell.angle_alpha   90.00
_cell.angle_beta   90.00
_cell.angle_gamma   90.00
#
_symmetry.space_group_name_H-M   'P 1'
#
loop_
_entity.id
_entity.type
_entity.pdbx_description
1 polymer ?
#
loop_
_entity_poly.entity_id
_entity_poly.type
_entity_poly.pdbx_seq_one_letter_code
_entity_poly.pdbx_strand_id
1 'polypeptide(L)'
;MRSDSMFVEAAKEDAAAIIALRHQIWGTTYRGIYPDDMIDNFDWAWHQEKELLRINDPVYSVYLLQKDDQNIGYLTMSRTDGVILQSLYILSEHQRQGIGRAAFDFIRAYCREHGAKSFTCHCVPENLNARAFYEKMGGEVIGADLANEEPWQNSVTYQFAAYL
;
A
#
# COMPACT_ATOMS: atom_id res chain seq x y z
N MET A 1 18.74 18.01 3.76
CA MET A 1 18.33 17.48 5.05
C MET A 1 16.97 16.77 4.85
N ARG A 2 16.90 15.51 5.21
CA ARG A 2 15.61 14.80 5.12
C ARG A 2 14.64 15.40 6.14
N SER A 3 13.37 15.48 5.74
CA SER A 3 12.31 15.87 6.63
C SER A 3 12.24 14.91 7.82
N ASP A 4 11.85 15.39 9.00
CA ASP A 4 11.58 14.55 10.17
C ASP A 4 10.32 13.70 9.98
N SER A 5 9.65 13.83 8.83
CA SER A 5 8.49 13.03 8.49
C SER A 5 8.88 11.56 8.30
N MET A 6 8.05 10.67 8.82
CA MET A 6 8.14 9.25 8.55
C MET A 6 7.97 8.92 7.06
N PHE A 7 7.23 9.76 6.32
CA PHE A 7 6.88 9.52 4.93
C PHE A 7 7.86 10.26 4.03
N VAL A 8 8.73 9.51 3.37
CA VAL A 8 9.80 10.06 2.53
C VAL A 8 9.48 9.73 1.08
N GLU A 9 9.34 10.76 0.25
CA GLU A 9 9.09 10.57 -1.18
C GLU A 9 10.21 9.71 -1.79
N ALA A 10 9.82 8.63 -2.48
CA ALA A 10 10.76 7.69 -3.03
C ALA A 10 11.39 8.24 -4.30
N ALA A 11 12.72 8.13 -4.41
CA ALA A 11 13.46 8.35 -5.63
C ALA A 11 13.76 7.01 -6.30
N LYS A 12 14.26 7.05 -7.53
CA LYS A 12 14.58 5.81 -8.27
C LYS A 12 15.55 4.91 -7.50
N GLU A 13 16.44 5.50 -6.72
CA GLU A 13 17.42 4.77 -5.90
C GLU A 13 16.74 3.95 -4.80
N ASP A 14 15.51 4.27 -4.45
CA ASP A 14 14.76 3.61 -3.38
C ASP A 14 14.00 2.36 -3.88
N ALA A 15 13.95 2.13 -5.19
CA ALA A 15 13.18 1.03 -5.76
C ALA A 15 13.61 -0.33 -5.19
N ALA A 16 14.91 -0.57 -5.08
CA ALA A 16 15.42 -1.84 -4.54
C ALA A 16 14.96 -2.07 -3.10
N ALA A 17 14.96 -1.02 -2.27
CA ALA A 17 14.50 -1.11 -0.88
C ALA A 17 13.00 -1.44 -0.81
N ILE A 18 12.20 -0.84 -1.67
CA ILE A 18 10.75 -1.11 -1.73
C ILE A 18 10.51 -2.57 -2.12
N ILE A 19 11.23 -3.08 -3.11
CA ILE A 19 11.07 -4.47 -3.55
C ILE A 19 11.48 -5.45 -2.46
N ALA A 20 12.56 -5.16 -1.74
CA ALA A 20 12.99 -5.99 -0.60
C ALA A 20 11.90 -6.04 0.48
N LEU A 21 11.29 -4.90 0.79
CA LEU A 21 10.16 -4.83 1.74
C LEU A 21 8.97 -5.65 1.23
N ARG A 22 8.62 -5.51 -0.04
CA ARG A 22 7.51 -6.27 -0.66
C ARG A 22 7.73 -7.77 -0.55
N HIS A 23 8.92 -8.24 -0.88
CA HIS A 23 9.24 -9.65 -0.80
C HIS A 23 9.07 -10.18 0.63
N GLN A 24 9.58 -9.44 1.60
CA GLN A 24 9.47 -9.82 3.01
C GLN A 24 8.00 -9.85 3.47
N ILE A 25 7.22 -8.85 3.08
CA ILE A 25 5.80 -8.74 3.45
C ILE A 25 4.98 -9.84 2.80
N TRP A 26 5.25 -10.16 1.53
CA TRP A 26 4.56 -11.26 0.86
C TRP A 26 4.80 -12.60 1.57
N GLY A 27 6.02 -12.82 2.05
CA GLY A 27 6.35 -14.05 2.77
C GLY A 27 5.61 -14.20 4.09
N THR A 28 5.19 -13.10 4.72
CA THR A 28 4.47 -13.11 6.00
C THR A 28 2.97 -12.92 5.83
N THR A 29 2.55 -11.92 5.05
CA THR A 29 1.14 -11.52 4.93
C THR A 29 0.37 -12.38 3.94
N TYR A 30 0.98 -12.72 2.81
CA TYR A 30 0.29 -13.39 1.71
C TYR A 30 0.55 -14.88 1.63
N ARG A 31 1.35 -15.43 2.53
CA ARG A 31 1.51 -16.89 2.64
C ARG A 31 0.15 -17.50 3.02
N GLY A 32 -0.33 -18.43 2.22
CA GLY A 32 -1.67 -19.00 2.38
C GLY A 32 -2.78 -18.26 1.63
N ILE A 33 -2.49 -17.07 1.06
CA ILE A 33 -3.43 -16.29 0.23
C ILE A 33 -2.99 -16.36 -1.22
N TYR A 34 -1.74 -15.96 -1.50
CA TYR A 34 -1.13 -16.12 -2.82
C TYR A 34 -0.55 -17.53 -2.95
N PRO A 35 -0.47 -18.07 -4.18
CA PRO A 35 0.24 -19.34 -4.40
C PRO A 35 1.67 -19.26 -3.87
N ASP A 36 2.12 -20.32 -3.21
CA ASP A 36 3.46 -20.38 -2.65
C ASP A 36 4.54 -20.11 -3.71
N ASP A 37 4.32 -20.59 -4.93
CA ASP A 37 5.24 -20.38 -6.04
C ASP A 37 5.45 -18.89 -6.37
N MET A 38 4.40 -18.07 -6.29
CA MET A 38 4.51 -16.63 -6.52
C MET A 38 5.41 -15.96 -5.48
N ILE A 39 5.40 -16.47 -4.25
CA ILE A 39 6.20 -15.93 -3.16
C ILE A 39 7.61 -16.47 -3.23
N ASP A 40 7.76 -17.79 -3.40
CA ASP A 40 9.05 -18.48 -3.36
C ASP A 40 9.89 -18.21 -4.61
N ASN A 41 9.25 -18.02 -5.77
CA ASN A 41 9.89 -17.65 -7.03
C ASN A 41 9.60 -16.19 -7.37
N PHE A 42 9.73 -15.32 -6.39
CA PHE A 42 9.48 -13.89 -6.53
C PHE A 42 10.33 -13.30 -7.66
N ASP A 43 9.68 -12.65 -8.63
CA ASP A 43 10.35 -12.08 -9.81
C ASP A 43 10.93 -10.71 -9.50
N TRP A 44 12.13 -10.69 -8.95
CA TRP A 44 12.82 -9.47 -8.51
C TRP A 44 12.98 -8.46 -9.65
N ALA A 45 13.38 -8.92 -10.83
CA ALA A 45 13.62 -8.05 -11.98
C ALA A 45 12.32 -7.40 -12.46
N TRP A 46 11.24 -8.17 -12.54
CA TRP A 46 9.93 -7.66 -12.95
C TRP A 46 9.42 -6.61 -11.96
N HIS A 47 9.49 -6.90 -10.66
CA HIS A 47 9.04 -5.96 -9.64
C HIS A 47 9.86 -4.68 -9.64
N GLN A 48 11.18 -4.78 -9.81
CA GLN A 48 12.06 -3.61 -9.88
C GLN A 48 11.71 -2.72 -11.07
N GLU A 49 11.52 -3.31 -12.24
CA GLU A 49 11.14 -2.57 -13.45
C GLU A 49 9.81 -1.84 -13.25
N LYS A 50 8.80 -2.53 -12.71
CA LYS A 50 7.49 -1.93 -12.47
C LYS A 50 7.56 -0.80 -11.44
N GLU A 51 8.36 -0.97 -10.41
CA GLU A 51 8.49 0.06 -9.37
C GLU A 51 9.17 1.31 -9.92
N LEU A 52 10.20 1.15 -10.74
CA LEU A 52 10.85 2.29 -11.41
C LEU A 52 9.88 3.04 -12.30
N LEU A 53 9.02 2.33 -13.04
CA LEU A 53 8.00 2.96 -13.85
C LEU A 53 7.03 3.79 -13.01
N ARG A 54 6.58 3.26 -11.86
CA ARG A 54 5.68 3.99 -10.96
C ARG A 54 6.34 5.24 -10.38
N ILE A 55 7.58 5.12 -9.91
CA ILE A 55 8.32 6.24 -9.32
C ILE A 55 8.48 7.39 -10.33
N ASN A 56 8.67 7.05 -11.60
CA ASN A 56 8.88 8.04 -12.67
C ASN A 56 7.57 8.55 -13.29
N ASP A 57 6.43 7.97 -12.93
CA ASP A 57 5.13 8.36 -13.51
C ASP A 57 4.44 9.35 -12.58
N PRO A 58 4.14 10.58 -13.06
CA PRO A 58 3.50 11.60 -12.21
C PRO A 58 2.10 11.24 -11.71
N VAL A 59 1.45 10.21 -12.29
CA VAL A 59 0.16 9.70 -11.80
C VAL A 59 0.32 9.03 -10.43
N TYR A 60 1.51 8.47 -10.15
CA TYR A 60 1.78 7.77 -8.90
C TYR A 60 2.57 8.63 -7.94
N SER A 61 2.29 8.47 -6.65
CA SER A 61 3.07 9.04 -5.56
C SER A 61 3.52 7.89 -4.66
N VAL A 62 4.83 7.68 -4.59
CA VAL A 62 5.43 6.56 -3.88
C VAL A 62 6.25 7.09 -2.71
N TYR A 63 6.04 6.52 -1.53
CA TYR A 63 6.73 6.93 -0.31
C TYR A 63 7.31 5.71 0.41
N LEU A 64 8.52 5.88 0.92
CA LEU A 64 9.06 4.97 1.93
C LEU A 64 8.60 5.42 3.30
N LEU A 65 8.27 4.48 4.17
CA LEU A 65 8.03 4.74 5.58
C LEU A 65 9.32 4.43 6.33
N GLN A 66 9.84 5.44 7.02
CA GLN A 66 11.12 5.34 7.74
C GLN A 66 10.92 5.66 9.21
N LYS A 67 11.55 4.87 10.07
CA LYS A 67 11.56 5.07 11.51
C LYS A 67 12.92 4.64 12.04
N ASP A 68 13.56 5.49 12.85
CA ASP A 68 14.87 5.20 13.44
C ASP A 68 15.90 4.79 12.38
N ASP A 69 15.93 5.52 11.25
CA ASP A 69 16.81 5.28 10.11
C ASP A 69 16.60 3.93 9.42
N GLN A 70 15.44 3.29 9.65
CA GLN A 70 15.09 2.02 9.02
C GLN A 70 13.90 2.20 8.08
N ASN A 71 13.92 1.47 6.97
CA ASN A 71 12.77 1.35 6.08
C ASN A 71 11.83 0.31 6.68
N ILE A 72 10.65 0.75 7.11
CA ILE A 72 9.68 -0.11 7.80
C ILE A 72 8.43 -0.41 6.99
N GLY A 73 8.30 0.21 5.84
CA GLY A 73 7.14 0.00 4.97
C GLY A 73 7.18 0.92 3.77
N TYR A 74 6.13 0.87 2.97
CA TYR A 74 5.96 1.76 1.84
C TYR A 74 4.49 2.04 1.56
N LEU A 75 4.25 3.15 0.87
CA LEU A 75 2.93 3.67 0.56
C LEU A 75 2.92 4.14 -0.89
N THR A 76 1.94 3.68 -1.66
CA THR A 76 1.76 4.12 -3.04
C THR A 76 0.33 4.57 -3.25
N MET A 77 0.17 5.76 -3.81
CA MET A 77 -1.12 6.30 -4.22
C MET A 77 -1.09 6.62 -5.70
N SER A 78 -2.24 6.59 -6.35
CA SER A 78 -2.38 7.02 -7.73
C SER A 78 -3.54 8.01 -7.87
N ARG A 79 -3.46 8.84 -8.92
CA ARG A 79 -4.48 9.83 -9.26
C ARG A 79 -4.94 9.62 -10.69
N THR A 80 -5.55 8.46 -10.95
CA THR A 80 -6.08 8.14 -12.28
C THR A 80 -7.57 8.45 -12.39
N ASP A 81 -8.34 7.98 -11.43
CA ASP A 81 -9.80 8.16 -11.36
C ASP A 81 -10.11 8.41 -9.89
N GLY A 82 -9.87 9.66 -9.45
CA GLY A 82 -9.81 9.99 -8.05
C GLY A 82 -8.49 9.52 -7.43
N VAL A 83 -8.42 9.51 -6.11
CA VAL A 83 -7.25 9.01 -5.37
C VAL A 83 -7.47 7.55 -5.01
N ILE A 84 -6.52 6.71 -5.38
CA ILE A 84 -6.52 5.28 -5.05
C ILE A 84 -5.30 4.99 -4.20
N LEU A 85 -5.53 4.38 -3.04
CA LEU A 85 -4.46 3.80 -2.22
C LEU A 85 -4.10 2.45 -2.85
N GLN A 86 -2.98 2.42 -3.55
CA GLN A 86 -2.53 1.22 -4.25
C GLN A 86 -1.85 0.23 -3.31
N SER A 87 -1.04 0.73 -2.39
CA SER A 87 -0.29 -0.11 -1.45
C SER A 87 -0.04 0.64 -0.16
N LEU A 88 -0.27 -0.02 0.95
CA LEU A 88 0.18 0.41 2.26
C LEU A 88 0.62 -0.83 3.00
N TYR A 89 1.93 -1.00 3.13
CA TYR A 89 2.50 -2.17 3.79
C TYR A 89 3.47 -1.72 4.87
N ILE A 90 3.34 -2.35 6.03
CA ILE A 90 4.17 -2.10 7.21
C ILE A 90 4.70 -3.45 7.66
N LEU A 91 6.01 -3.53 7.92
CA LEU A 91 6.62 -4.75 8.44
C LEU A 91 5.92 -5.19 9.73
N SER A 92 5.76 -6.50 9.91
CA SER A 92 5.00 -7.06 11.03
C SER A 92 5.52 -6.59 12.39
N GLU A 93 6.84 -6.48 12.55
CA GLU A 93 7.46 -6.02 13.80
C GLU A 93 7.17 -4.56 14.13
N HIS A 94 6.68 -3.80 13.17
CA HIS A 94 6.32 -2.38 13.34
C HIS A 94 4.82 -2.13 13.32
N GLN A 95 4.00 -3.17 13.21
CA GLN A 95 2.55 -3.03 13.25
C GLN A 95 2.09 -2.77 14.68
N ARG A 96 0.86 -2.24 14.82
CA ARG A 96 0.22 -1.92 16.11
C ARG A 96 0.96 -0.83 16.92
N GLN A 97 1.70 0.05 16.22
CA GLN A 97 2.39 1.19 16.83
C GLN A 97 1.80 2.53 16.39
N GLY A 98 0.60 2.50 15.81
CA GLY A 98 -0.06 3.71 15.31
C GLY A 98 0.44 4.18 13.95
N ILE A 99 1.31 3.42 13.28
CA ILE A 99 1.88 3.80 11.99
C ILE A 99 0.80 3.78 10.90
N GLY A 100 -0.08 2.78 10.90
CA GLY A 100 -1.19 2.70 9.96
C GLY A 100 -2.13 3.90 10.07
N ARG A 101 -2.44 4.32 11.29
CA ARG A 101 -3.26 5.51 11.53
C ARG A 101 -2.56 6.78 11.03
N ALA A 102 -1.26 6.91 11.29
CA ALA A 102 -0.47 8.02 10.79
C ALA A 102 -0.45 8.04 9.26
N ALA A 103 -0.36 6.87 8.63
CA ALA A 103 -0.44 6.75 7.18
C ALA A 103 -1.78 7.24 6.64
N PHE A 104 -2.89 6.89 7.31
CA PHE A 104 -4.21 7.36 6.89
C PHE A 104 -4.36 8.88 7.05
N ASP A 105 -3.82 9.45 8.12
CA ASP A 105 -3.78 10.91 8.26
C ASP A 105 -3.00 11.56 7.12
N PHE A 106 -1.88 10.97 6.73
CA PHE A 106 -1.07 11.42 5.61
C PHE A 106 -1.84 11.32 4.28
N ILE A 107 -2.53 10.21 4.05
CA ILE A 107 -3.33 10.00 2.84
C ILE A 107 -4.48 11.01 2.77
N ARG A 108 -5.14 11.27 3.89
CA ARG A 108 -6.23 12.26 3.93
C ARG A 108 -5.72 13.66 3.61
N ALA A 109 -4.57 14.04 4.16
CA ALA A 109 -3.93 15.32 3.84
C ALA A 109 -3.58 15.40 2.36
N TYR A 110 -3.04 14.34 1.79
CA TYR A 110 -2.75 14.24 0.37
C TYR A 110 -4.01 14.43 -0.48
N CYS A 111 -5.12 13.80 -0.10
CA CYS A 111 -6.41 13.98 -0.79
C CYS A 111 -6.86 15.43 -0.76
N ARG A 112 -6.79 16.08 0.41
CA ARG A 112 -7.20 17.48 0.54
C ARG A 112 -6.34 18.41 -0.32
N GLU A 113 -5.03 18.18 -0.36
CA GLU A 113 -4.10 18.95 -1.21
C GLU A 113 -4.44 18.84 -2.69
N HIS A 114 -5.00 17.70 -3.11
CA HIS A 114 -5.36 17.45 -4.51
C HIS A 114 -6.85 17.63 -4.80
N GLY A 115 -7.61 18.20 -3.85
CA GLY A 115 -9.03 18.47 -4.03
C GLY A 115 -9.92 17.23 -4.04
N ALA A 116 -9.44 16.11 -3.53
CA ALA A 116 -10.20 14.86 -3.46
C ALA A 116 -10.97 14.78 -2.14
N LYS A 117 -12.23 14.39 -2.19
CA LYS A 117 -13.10 14.26 -1.02
C LYS A 117 -13.05 12.86 -0.42
N SER A 118 -12.55 11.91 -1.15
CA SER A 118 -12.47 10.50 -0.74
C SER A 118 -11.32 9.81 -1.45
N PHE A 119 -10.98 8.63 -0.97
CA PHE A 119 -10.07 7.73 -1.66
C PHE A 119 -10.58 6.30 -1.52
N THR A 120 -10.10 5.43 -2.40
CA THR A 120 -10.47 4.00 -2.39
C THR A 120 -9.23 3.14 -2.25
N CYS A 121 -9.44 1.89 -1.84
CA CYS A 121 -8.41 0.87 -1.92
C CYS A 121 -9.04 -0.48 -2.21
N HIS A 122 -8.25 -1.39 -2.76
CA HIS A 122 -8.66 -2.75 -3.04
C HIS A 122 -7.92 -3.70 -2.10
N CYS A 123 -8.59 -4.78 -1.71
CA CYS A 123 -8.05 -5.74 -0.77
C CYS A 123 -8.52 -7.14 -1.16
N VAL A 124 -7.61 -8.12 -1.11
CA VAL A 124 -7.97 -9.52 -1.28
C VAL A 124 -8.92 -9.89 -0.13
N PRO A 125 -10.09 -10.51 -0.43
CA PRO A 125 -11.10 -10.78 0.62
C PRO A 125 -10.58 -11.63 1.78
N GLU A 126 -9.63 -12.51 1.53
CA GLU A 126 -9.06 -13.41 2.53
C GLU A 126 -8.06 -12.72 3.46
N ASN A 127 -7.62 -11.51 3.13
CA ASN A 127 -6.72 -10.74 4.00
C ASN A 127 -7.54 -10.09 5.13
N LEU A 128 -7.93 -10.89 6.11
CA LEU A 128 -8.83 -10.47 7.17
C LEU A 128 -8.22 -9.39 8.07
N ASN A 129 -6.92 -9.40 8.28
CA ASN A 129 -6.24 -8.38 9.08
C ASN A 129 -6.32 -7.02 8.41
N ALA A 130 -6.09 -6.95 7.10
CA ALA A 130 -6.21 -5.70 6.35
C ALA A 130 -7.65 -5.21 6.36
N ARG A 131 -8.62 -6.11 6.14
CA ARG A 131 -10.03 -5.74 6.14
C ARG A 131 -10.47 -5.17 7.49
N ALA A 132 -10.08 -5.81 8.59
CA ALA A 132 -10.40 -5.32 9.93
C ALA A 132 -9.80 -3.93 10.15
N PHE A 133 -8.57 -3.71 9.72
CA PHE A 133 -7.92 -2.40 9.82
C PHE A 133 -8.65 -1.34 8.99
N TYR A 134 -9.00 -1.65 7.75
CA TYR A 134 -9.71 -0.70 6.89
C TYR A 134 -11.08 -0.33 7.46
N GLU A 135 -11.81 -1.30 7.99
CA GLU A 135 -13.12 -1.04 8.61
C GLU A 135 -12.95 -0.18 9.87
N LYS A 136 -11.93 -0.46 10.67
CA LYS A 136 -11.60 0.36 11.85
C LYS A 136 -11.27 1.81 11.46
N MET A 137 -10.64 2.01 10.31
CA MET A 137 -10.29 3.34 9.81
C MET A 137 -11.45 4.06 9.13
N GLY A 138 -12.66 3.50 9.18
CA GLY A 138 -13.86 4.11 8.64
C GLY A 138 -14.17 3.73 7.20
N GLY A 139 -13.52 2.70 6.68
CA GLY A 139 -13.76 2.22 5.33
C GLY A 139 -15.11 1.54 5.18
N GLU A 140 -15.78 1.83 4.07
CA GLU A 140 -17.03 1.20 3.69
C GLU A 140 -16.84 0.45 2.39
N VAL A 141 -17.37 -0.77 2.32
CA VAL A 141 -17.33 -1.57 1.10
C VAL A 141 -18.27 -0.96 0.08
N ILE A 142 -17.73 -0.58 -1.08
CA ILE A 142 -18.52 -0.02 -2.18
C ILE A 142 -18.59 -0.93 -3.39
N GLY A 143 -17.84 -2.03 -3.40
CA GLY A 143 -17.86 -2.97 -4.51
C GLY A 143 -16.99 -4.18 -4.20
N ALA A 144 -17.11 -5.18 -5.06
CA ALA A 144 -16.32 -6.39 -4.98
C ALA A 144 -16.23 -7.03 -6.37
N ASP A 145 -15.09 -7.67 -6.64
CA ASP A 145 -14.90 -8.52 -7.80
C ASP A 145 -14.50 -9.91 -7.28
N LEU A 146 -15.46 -10.83 -7.26
CA LEU A 146 -15.30 -12.15 -6.65
C LEU A 146 -15.39 -13.27 -7.69
N ALA A 147 -15.38 -12.94 -8.99
CA ALA A 147 -15.61 -13.87 -10.07
C ALA A 147 -14.35 -14.29 -10.83
N ASN A 148 -13.17 -14.06 -10.25
CA ASN A 148 -11.90 -14.43 -10.88
C ASN A 148 -11.63 -15.93 -10.69
N GLU A 149 -10.98 -16.56 -11.67
CA GLU A 149 -10.61 -17.98 -11.60
C GLU A 149 -9.69 -18.25 -10.40
N GLU A 150 -8.75 -17.32 -10.15
CA GLU A 150 -7.82 -17.43 -9.05
C GLU A 150 -8.33 -16.58 -7.87
N PRO A 151 -8.60 -17.18 -6.71
CA PRO A 151 -9.16 -16.45 -5.56
C PRO A 151 -8.32 -15.24 -5.14
N TRP A 152 -7.00 -15.32 -5.28
CA TRP A 152 -6.09 -14.22 -4.91
C TRP A 152 -6.19 -13.00 -5.84
N GLN A 153 -6.89 -13.14 -6.98
CA GLN A 153 -7.20 -12.03 -7.88
C GLN A 153 -8.53 -11.34 -7.54
N ASN A 154 -9.29 -11.91 -6.63
CA ASN A 154 -10.52 -11.29 -6.16
C ASN A 154 -10.21 -10.07 -5.29
N SER A 155 -11.13 -9.13 -5.27
CA SER A 155 -10.95 -7.92 -4.48
C SER A 155 -12.25 -7.43 -3.87
N VAL A 156 -12.12 -6.75 -2.73
CA VAL A 156 -13.15 -5.93 -2.11
C VAL A 156 -12.65 -4.50 -2.18
N THR A 157 -13.52 -3.56 -2.55
CA THR A 157 -13.17 -2.15 -2.66
C THR A 157 -13.75 -1.39 -1.48
N TYR A 158 -12.88 -0.70 -0.75
CA TYR A 158 -13.23 0.18 0.35
C TYR A 158 -13.16 1.64 -0.08
N GLN A 159 -14.05 2.47 0.45
CA GLN A 159 -13.99 3.92 0.28
C GLN A 159 -13.88 4.58 1.64
N PHE A 160 -13.05 5.62 1.69
CA PHE A 160 -12.78 6.40 2.91
C PHE A 160 -13.02 7.88 2.61
N ALA A 161 -13.64 8.59 3.56
CA ALA A 161 -13.74 10.04 3.48
C ALA A 161 -12.38 10.69 3.73
N ALA A 162 -12.04 11.73 2.98
CA ALA A 162 -10.82 12.53 3.19
C ALA A 162 -11.01 13.54 4.32
N TYR A 163 -12.24 13.90 4.62
CA TYR A 163 -12.59 14.85 5.68
C TYR A 163 -13.40 14.11 6.74
N LEU A 164 -12.98 14.24 7.98
CA LEU A 164 -13.65 13.65 9.13
C LEU A 164 -14.34 14.73 9.94
#